data_987fbf30bd64fa837a75d2d2acd370a8
#
_entry.id   987fbf30bd64fa837a75d2d2acd370a8
#
_cell.length_a   1.000
_cell.length_b   1.000
_cell.length_c   1.000
_cell.angle_alpha   90.00
_cell.angle_beta   90.00
_cell.angle_gamma   90.00
#
_symmetry.space_group_name_H-M   'P 1'
#
loop_
_entity.id
_entity.type
_entity.pdbx_description
1 polymer ?
#
loop_
_entity_poly.entity_id
_entity_poly.type
_entity_poly.pdbx_seq_one_letter_code
_entity_poly.pdbx_strand_id
1 'polypeptide(L)'
;HINTNWLTPFKARTVHVATRNKYITGDLITRQVTECFDYKPDGSYSMRHLSVAYAEPLRAELTAFVEAVRTGSAPVTGGADGLASLDIAMRCLGERHAPILQPKLVAGGRA
;
A
#
# COMPACT_ATOMS: atom_id res chain seq x y z
N HIS A 1 6.60 -10.82 4.04
CA HIS A 1 6.19 -11.98 3.25
C HIS A 1 5.11 -11.58 2.26
N ILE A 2 5.33 -11.81 0.97
CA ILE A 2 4.36 -11.55 -0.10
C ILE A 2 3.98 -12.89 -0.72
N ASN A 3 2.69 -13.17 -0.75
CA ASN A 3 2.15 -14.38 -1.38
C ASN A 3 1.12 -13.96 -2.44
N THR A 4 1.36 -14.36 -3.68
CA THR A 4 0.43 -14.17 -4.80
C THR A 4 0.28 -15.48 -5.56
N ASN A 5 -0.94 -15.84 -5.92
CA ASN A 5 -1.19 -17.02 -6.74
C ASN A 5 -2.50 -16.89 -7.53
N TRP A 6 -2.64 -17.72 -8.56
CA TRP A 6 -3.85 -17.83 -9.39
C TRP A 6 -4.66 -19.10 -9.11
N LEU A 7 -4.24 -19.89 -8.11
CA LEU A 7 -4.81 -21.21 -7.83
C LEU A 7 -6.00 -21.16 -6.87
N THR A 8 -6.14 -20.08 -6.13
CA THR A 8 -7.28 -19.93 -5.22
C THR A 8 -8.57 -19.64 -5.99
N PRO A 9 -9.68 -20.34 -5.68
CA PRO A 9 -10.95 -20.15 -6.38
C PRO A 9 -11.66 -18.83 -6.03
N PHE A 10 -11.11 -18.06 -5.12
CA PHE A 10 -11.66 -16.78 -4.65
C PHE A 10 -10.58 -15.68 -4.71
N LYS A 11 -11.02 -14.45 -4.86
CA LYS A 11 -10.12 -13.28 -4.76
C LYS A 11 -9.84 -13.01 -3.29
N ALA A 12 -8.56 -12.84 -2.95
CA ALA A 12 -8.13 -12.38 -1.63
C ALA A 12 -7.12 -11.25 -1.81
N ARG A 13 -7.27 -10.18 -1.04
CA ARG A 13 -6.29 -9.07 -0.94
C ARG A 13 -6.21 -8.64 0.50
N THR A 14 -5.30 -9.25 1.23
CA THR A 14 -5.13 -9.00 2.66
C THR A 14 -3.75 -8.46 2.97
N VAL A 15 -3.71 -7.56 3.94
CA VAL A 15 -2.47 -7.04 4.52
C VAL A 15 -2.48 -7.37 6.00
N HIS A 16 -1.37 -7.92 6.49
CA HIS A 16 -1.18 -8.24 7.89
C HIS A 16 0.01 -7.44 8.42
N VAL A 17 -0.19 -6.73 9.51
CA VAL A 17 0.87 -5.97 10.19
C VAL A 17 0.98 -6.46 11.62
N ALA A 18 2.11 -7.06 11.95
CA ALA A 18 2.44 -7.49 13.30
C ALA A 18 3.42 -6.50 13.93
N THR A 19 3.10 -6.02 15.12
CA THR A 19 3.96 -5.20 15.94
C THR A 19 4.15 -5.87 17.31
N ARG A 20 4.94 -5.28 18.19
CA ARG A 20 5.16 -5.85 19.52
C ARG A 20 3.88 -6.07 20.34
N ASN A 21 2.90 -5.21 20.18
CA ASN A 21 1.70 -5.16 21.01
C ASN A 21 0.39 -5.12 20.24
N LYS A 22 0.44 -5.27 18.90
CA LYS A 22 -0.74 -5.22 18.05
C LYS A 22 -0.59 -6.13 16.84
N TYR A 23 -1.70 -6.69 16.41
CA TYR A 23 -1.82 -7.37 15.12
C TYR A 23 -2.99 -6.77 14.34
N ILE A 24 -2.72 -6.29 13.15
CA ILE A 24 -3.71 -5.61 12.31
C ILE A 24 -3.90 -6.42 11.04
N THR A 25 -5.13 -6.70 10.70
CA THR A 25 -5.52 -7.31 9.42
C THR A 25 -6.38 -6.34 8.65
N GLY A 26 -5.97 -6.05 7.42
CA GLY A 26 -6.76 -5.29 6.46
C GLY A 26 -7.19 -6.18 5.30
N ASP A 27 -8.47 -6.25 5.01
CA ASP A 27 -9.02 -6.85 3.80
C ASP A 27 -9.37 -5.72 2.81
N LEU A 28 -8.62 -5.66 1.71
CA LEU A 28 -8.77 -4.61 0.71
C LEU A 28 -9.98 -4.82 -0.23
N ILE A 29 -10.60 -6.01 -0.20
CA ILE A 29 -11.80 -6.30 -0.99
C ILE A 29 -13.03 -5.87 -0.20
N THR A 30 -13.15 -6.36 1.03
CA THR A 30 -14.29 -6.04 1.91
C THR A 30 -14.12 -4.69 2.60
N ARG A 31 -12.90 -4.14 2.58
CA ARG A 31 -12.54 -2.88 3.26
C ARG A 31 -12.72 -2.95 4.78
N GLN A 32 -12.52 -4.11 5.33
CA GLN A 32 -12.57 -4.33 6.76
C GLN A 32 -11.16 -4.26 7.35
N VAL A 33 -11.03 -3.57 8.46
CA VAL A 33 -9.79 -3.52 9.24
C VAL A 33 -10.08 -4.01 10.65
N THR A 34 -9.32 -5.00 11.07
CA THR A 34 -9.42 -5.57 12.41
C THR A 34 -8.09 -5.37 13.14
N GLU A 35 -8.16 -4.92 14.38
CA GLU A 35 -7.01 -4.75 15.26
C GLU A 35 -7.17 -5.66 16.48
N CYS A 36 -6.16 -6.52 16.71
CA CYS A 36 -6.00 -7.28 17.95
C CYS A 36 -4.93 -6.61 18.81
N PHE A 37 -5.21 -6.43 20.08
CA PHE A 37 -4.34 -5.70 21.02
C PHE A 37 -4.59 -6.18 22.46
N ASP A 38 -3.85 -5.64 23.41
CA ASP A 38 -4.00 -5.96 24.85
C ASP A 38 -3.83 -7.46 25.14
N TYR A 39 -2.72 -8.02 24.60
CA TYR A 39 -2.38 -9.42 24.82
C TYR A 39 -2.02 -9.67 26.28
N LYS A 40 -2.64 -10.67 26.91
CA LYS A 40 -2.41 -11.05 28.29
C LYS A 40 -1.65 -12.36 28.38
N PRO A 41 -0.99 -12.61 29.53
CA PRO A 41 -0.24 -13.86 29.73
C PRO A 41 -1.08 -15.13 29.67
N ASP A 42 -2.37 -15.02 29.93
CA ASP A 42 -3.33 -16.14 29.84
C ASP A 42 -3.76 -16.45 28.39
N GLY A 43 -3.23 -15.73 27.40
CA GLY A 43 -3.55 -15.89 25.99
C GLY A 43 -4.80 -15.11 25.54
N SER A 44 -5.48 -14.39 26.44
CA SER A 44 -6.58 -13.53 26.06
C SER A 44 -6.08 -12.24 25.39
N TYR A 45 -6.92 -11.65 24.54
CA TYR A 45 -6.63 -10.39 23.86
C TYR A 45 -7.95 -9.65 23.57
N SER A 46 -7.83 -8.37 23.30
CA SER A 46 -8.94 -7.54 22.85
C SER A 46 -8.92 -7.42 21.33
N MET A 47 -10.09 -7.36 20.71
CA MET A 47 -10.24 -7.19 19.28
C MET A 47 -11.25 -6.08 18.99
N ARG A 48 -10.97 -5.26 17.98
CA ARG A 48 -11.93 -4.27 17.49
C ARG A 48 -11.89 -4.17 15.96
N HIS A 49 -13.04 -3.84 15.40
CA HIS A 49 -13.15 -3.46 14.00
C HIS A 49 -13.02 -1.95 13.89
N LEU A 50 -12.13 -1.50 12.99
CA LEU A 50 -11.95 -0.08 12.71
C LEU A 50 -12.89 0.31 11.57
N SER A 51 -13.59 1.41 11.74
CA SER A 51 -14.42 1.97 10.68
C SER A 51 -13.52 2.58 9.59
N VAL A 52 -13.74 2.16 8.35
CA VAL A 52 -13.06 2.70 7.16
C VAL A 52 -14.09 3.46 6.34
N ALA A 53 -13.82 4.74 6.08
CA ALA A 53 -14.67 5.53 5.23
C ALA A 53 -14.77 4.93 3.82
N TYR A 54 -15.98 4.91 3.29
CA TYR A 54 -16.18 4.45 1.91
C TYR A 54 -15.60 5.46 0.93
N ALA A 55 -14.68 5.00 0.09
CA ALA A 55 -14.24 5.74 -1.08
C ALA A 55 -14.12 4.77 -2.27
N GLU A 56 -14.59 5.18 -3.43
CA GLU A 56 -14.35 4.44 -4.66
C GLU A 56 -12.90 4.73 -5.09
N PRO A 57 -12.03 3.70 -5.22
CA PRO A 57 -10.59 3.90 -5.39
C PRO A 57 -10.24 4.71 -6.65
N LEU A 58 -10.82 4.38 -7.78
CA LEU A 58 -10.54 5.08 -9.04
C LEU A 58 -10.97 6.56 -8.99
N ARG A 59 -12.12 6.84 -8.38
CA ARG A 59 -12.58 8.21 -8.19
C ARG A 59 -11.62 9.01 -7.30
N ALA A 60 -11.13 8.40 -6.22
CA ALA A 60 -10.18 9.04 -5.33
C ALA A 60 -8.85 9.34 -6.04
N GLU A 61 -8.34 8.40 -6.83
CA GLU A 61 -7.13 8.55 -7.63
C GLU A 61 -7.28 9.69 -8.65
N LEU A 62 -8.35 9.70 -9.46
CA LEU A 62 -8.59 10.72 -10.45
C LEU A 62 -8.78 12.10 -9.82
N THR A 63 -9.47 12.18 -8.68
CA THR A 63 -9.65 13.43 -7.94
C THR A 63 -8.31 13.98 -7.45
N ALA A 64 -7.47 13.12 -6.87
CA ALA A 64 -6.14 13.51 -6.40
C ALA A 64 -5.23 13.97 -7.56
N PHE A 65 -5.30 13.30 -8.72
CA PHE A 65 -4.56 13.68 -9.91
C PHE A 65 -4.97 15.05 -10.43
N VAL A 66 -6.28 15.27 -10.60
CA VAL A 66 -6.80 16.56 -11.08
C VAL A 66 -6.43 17.69 -10.13
N GLU A 67 -6.50 17.45 -8.81
CA GLU A 67 -6.12 18.46 -7.82
C GLU A 67 -4.62 18.78 -7.87
N ALA A 68 -3.76 17.76 -8.03
CA ALA A 68 -2.32 17.96 -8.21
C ALA A 68 -2.01 18.82 -9.45
N VAL A 69 -2.68 18.57 -10.57
CA VAL A 69 -2.54 19.36 -11.79
C VAL A 69 -3.01 20.81 -11.57
N ARG A 70 -4.17 20.99 -10.92
CA ARG A 70 -4.76 22.30 -10.67
C ARG A 70 -3.91 23.18 -9.75
N THR A 71 -3.27 22.58 -8.76
CA THR A 71 -2.49 23.29 -7.74
C THR A 71 -0.99 23.34 -8.03
N GLY A 72 -0.51 22.56 -9.01
CA GLY A 72 0.92 22.38 -9.27
C GLY A 72 1.63 21.60 -8.15
N SER A 73 0.89 20.91 -7.27
CA SER A 73 1.45 20.13 -6.19
C SER A 73 1.85 18.72 -6.67
N ALA A 74 2.76 18.09 -5.92
CA ALA A 74 3.06 16.67 -6.16
C ALA A 74 1.83 15.80 -5.85
N PRO A 75 1.51 14.79 -6.66
CA PRO A 75 0.45 13.84 -6.37
C PRO A 75 0.79 13.03 -5.11
N VAL A 76 -0.25 12.58 -4.39
CA VAL A 76 -0.10 11.75 -3.17
C VAL A 76 0.66 10.46 -3.47
N THR A 77 0.43 9.87 -4.63
CA THR A 77 1.18 8.71 -5.13
C THR A 77 1.81 9.10 -6.46
N GLY A 78 3.11 9.27 -6.46
CA GLY A 78 3.86 9.73 -7.62
C GLY A 78 4.52 8.60 -8.41
N GLY A 79 5.18 8.95 -9.50
CA GLY A 79 5.93 7.98 -10.31
C GLY A 79 7.05 7.27 -9.55
N ALA A 80 7.66 7.93 -8.56
CA ALA A 80 8.67 7.32 -7.69
C ALA A 80 8.09 6.19 -6.83
N ASP A 81 6.86 6.34 -6.32
CA ASP A 81 6.18 5.31 -5.53
C ASP A 81 5.82 4.11 -6.41
N GLY A 82 5.35 4.37 -7.64
CA GLY A 82 5.08 3.33 -8.63
C GLY A 82 6.34 2.55 -9.00
N LEU A 83 7.46 3.24 -9.19
CA LEU A 83 8.76 2.63 -9.47
C LEU A 83 9.25 1.77 -8.31
N ALA A 84 9.15 2.26 -7.07
CA ALA A 84 9.51 1.50 -5.88
C ALA A 84 8.65 0.23 -5.72
N SER A 85 7.36 0.34 -5.99
CA SER A 85 6.44 -0.81 -5.95
C SER A 85 6.80 -1.86 -7.02
N LEU A 86 7.14 -1.42 -8.22
CA LEU A 86 7.58 -2.30 -9.31
C LEU A 86 8.91 -2.99 -8.97
N ASP A 87 9.90 -2.26 -8.42
CA ASP A 87 11.17 -2.84 -7.99
C ASP A 87 10.97 -3.96 -6.96
N ILE A 88 10.10 -3.74 -5.98
CA ILE A 88 9.76 -4.78 -5.00
C ILE A 88 9.13 -6.00 -5.69
N ALA A 89 8.19 -5.79 -6.60
CA ALA A 89 7.54 -6.88 -7.33
C ALA A 89 8.55 -7.70 -8.16
N MET A 90 9.45 -7.04 -8.86
CA MET A 90 10.49 -7.71 -9.67
C MET A 90 11.47 -8.50 -8.78
N ARG A 91 11.85 -7.96 -7.64
CA ARG A 91 12.68 -8.67 -6.66
C ARG A 91 11.99 -9.92 -6.09
N CYS A 92 10.68 -9.88 -5.91
CA CYS A 92 9.89 -11.05 -5.50
C CYS A 92 9.87 -12.15 -6.56
N LEU A 93 9.99 -11.80 -7.84
CA LEU A 93 10.09 -12.76 -8.94
C LEU A 93 11.50 -13.36 -9.10
N GLY A 94 12.46 -12.91 -8.28
CA GLY A 94 13.85 -13.35 -8.36
C GLY A 94 14.64 -12.74 -9.52
N GLU A 95 14.05 -11.80 -10.23
CA GLU A 95 14.74 -11.06 -11.27
C GLU A 95 15.67 -10.01 -10.63
N ARG A 96 16.98 -10.22 -10.78
CA ARG A 96 17.97 -9.20 -10.43
C ARG A 96 17.96 -8.14 -11.53
N HIS A 97 17.09 -7.16 -11.41
CA HIS A 97 17.19 -5.98 -12.24
C HIS A 97 18.40 -5.15 -11.80
N ALA A 98 19.16 -4.67 -12.80
CA ALA A 98 20.09 -3.58 -12.56
C ALA A 98 19.34 -2.41 -11.90
N PRO A 99 19.94 -1.67 -10.95
CA PRO A 99 19.26 -0.60 -10.26
C PRO A 99 18.63 0.33 -11.30
N ILE A 100 17.33 0.49 -11.21
CA ILE A 100 16.59 1.38 -12.10
C ILE A 100 17.19 2.78 -11.86
N LEU A 101 17.77 3.32 -12.91
CA LEU A 101 18.44 4.63 -12.89
C LEU A 101 17.50 5.65 -12.22
N GLN A 102 17.94 6.20 -11.09
CA GLN A 102 17.25 7.34 -10.51
C GLN A 102 17.13 8.42 -11.59
N PRO A 103 15.93 8.93 -11.87
CA PRO A 103 15.82 10.02 -12.83
C PRO A 103 16.67 11.18 -12.31
N LYS A 104 17.73 11.54 -13.04
CA LYS A 104 18.42 12.78 -12.79
C LYS A 104 17.39 13.89 -12.92
N LEU A 105 17.04 14.53 -11.80
CA LEU A 105 16.33 15.79 -11.83
C LEU A 105 17.14 16.73 -12.73
N VAL A 106 16.63 16.98 -13.91
CA VAL A 106 17.15 18.05 -14.76
C VAL A 106 16.80 19.33 -14.00
N ALA A 107 17.79 19.91 -13.34
CA ALA A 107 17.69 21.23 -12.75
C ALA A 107 17.27 22.17 -13.89
N GLY A 108 16.02 22.65 -13.85
CA GLY A 108 15.49 23.59 -14.80
C GLY A 108 16.36 24.83 -14.78
N GLY A 109 17.12 25.03 -15.87
CA GLY A 109 17.81 26.27 -16.13
C GLY A 109 16.78 27.38 -16.26
N ARG A 110 16.90 28.38 -15.38
CA ARG A 110 16.24 29.67 -15.58
C ARG A 110 16.86 30.31 -16.83
N ALA A 111 16.02 30.66 -17.77
CA ALA A 111 16.23 31.75 -18.70
C ALA A 111 15.23 32.85 -18.36
#